data_b9613d95cddebea53f2ad548b624b42e
#
_entry.id   b9613d95cddebea53f2ad548b624b42e
#
_cell.length_a   1.000
_cell.length_b   1.000
_cell.length_c   1.000
_cell.angle_alpha   90.00
_cell.angle_beta   90.00
_cell.angle_gamma   90.00
#
_symmetry.space_group_name_H-M   'P 1'
#
loop_
_entity.id
_entity.type
_entity.pdbx_description
1 polymer ?
#
loop_
_entity_poly.entity_id
_entity_poly.type
_entity_poly.pdbx_seq_one_letter_code
_entity_poly.pdbx_strand_id
1 'polypeptide(L)'
;GEPSDIRARCAAGIMLCFDTDSPTLDLTGRILTGARTYAGFDVEVDGRVIEAHRIDTSPETRTLRLFDLPAGPTRRIVVTFPQSAIVELDALTLASGSKAAASASNRKRYLAIGDSITHGMDARGPSSAYAVQLARLLDMELLNVGVGGHIYDLEALDDDLPFKPDLVTIAYGTNDWSRGTSQAEIAATVKQYLTRLLESTAAAASVYVLTPIWRQNGDEAKPSGTLVEFSSAIATAASTFEAVR
;
A
#
# COMPACT_ATOMS: atom_id res chain seq x y z
N GLY A 1 -18.66 -3.05 -2.98
CA GLY A 1 -19.72 -2.60 -2.07
C GLY A 1 -19.17 -1.68 -1.00
N GLU A 2 -20.01 -1.11 -0.16
CA GLU A 2 -19.67 -0.05 0.82
C GLU A 2 -18.40 -0.33 1.66
N PRO A 3 -18.17 -1.56 2.22
CA PRO A 3 -16.94 -1.82 2.97
C PRO A 3 -15.66 -1.76 2.13
N SER A 4 -15.70 -2.12 0.85
CA SER A 4 -14.56 -2.04 -0.07
C SER A 4 -14.27 -0.58 -0.43
N ASP A 5 -15.31 0.22 -0.65
CA ASP A 5 -15.19 1.64 -0.99
C ASP A 5 -14.56 2.43 0.17
N ILE A 6 -14.97 2.16 1.42
CA ILE A 6 -14.37 2.76 2.60
C ILE A 6 -12.87 2.40 2.69
N ARG A 7 -12.51 1.14 2.47
CA ARG A 7 -11.12 0.67 2.51
C ARG A 7 -10.27 1.28 1.40
N ALA A 8 -10.83 1.39 0.19
CA ALA A 8 -10.14 2.00 -0.94
C ALA A 8 -9.83 3.50 -0.74
N ARG A 9 -10.54 4.17 0.16
CA ARG A 9 -10.32 5.57 0.53
C ARG A 9 -9.27 5.77 1.63
N CYS A 10 -8.75 4.69 2.24
CA CYS A 10 -7.68 4.78 3.21
C CYS A 10 -6.38 5.24 2.53
N ALA A 11 -5.53 5.94 3.28
CA ALA A 11 -4.31 6.54 2.77
C ALA A 11 -3.12 5.54 2.65
N ALA A 12 -3.42 4.28 2.26
CA ALA A 12 -2.43 3.22 2.17
C ALA A 12 -1.30 3.55 1.18
N GLY A 13 -0.06 3.60 1.66
CA GLY A 13 1.11 3.89 0.84
C GLY A 13 1.29 5.36 0.46
N ILE A 14 0.40 6.26 0.90
CA ILE A 14 0.55 7.70 0.67
C ILE A 14 1.69 8.23 1.54
N MET A 15 2.61 8.95 0.90
CA MET A 15 3.75 9.58 1.55
C MET A 15 3.87 11.04 1.14
N LEU A 16 4.12 11.90 2.11
CA LEU A 16 4.52 13.28 1.89
C LEU A 16 6.05 13.38 2.01
N CYS A 17 6.72 13.77 0.93
CA CYS A 17 8.17 13.87 0.85
C CYS A 17 8.57 15.31 0.51
N PHE A 18 9.39 15.95 1.35
CA PHE A 18 9.88 17.30 1.13
C PHE A 18 11.14 17.58 1.93
N ASP A 19 11.86 18.64 1.56
CA ASP A 19 13.04 19.10 2.26
C ASP A 19 12.69 20.38 3.03
N THR A 20 13.09 20.49 4.31
CA THR A 20 12.80 21.66 5.16
C THR A 20 13.86 21.88 6.22
N ASP A 21 14.06 23.13 6.61
CA ASP A 21 14.82 23.56 7.79
C ASP A 21 13.92 23.76 9.03
N SER A 22 12.63 23.49 8.90
CA SER A 22 11.68 23.65 10.00
C SER A 22 11.98 22.69 11.15
N PRO A 23 12.02 23.18 12.40
CA PRO A 23 12.08 22.31 13.57
C PRO A 23 10.76 21.63 13.87
N THR A 24 9.62 22.09 13.33
CA THR A 24 8.30 21.53 13.63
C THR A 24 7.47 21.32 12.37
N LEU A 25 6.57 20.34 12.44
CA LEU A 25 5.51 20.12 11.44
C LEU A 25 4.22 19.78 12.16
N ASP A 26 3.19 20.59 11.93
CA ASP A 26 1.83 20.32 12.36
C ASP A 26 0.96 19.91 11.16
N LEU A 27 0.14 18.88 11.36
CA LEU A 27 -0.92 18.46 10.46
C LEU A 27 -2.27 18.85 11.07
N THR A 28 -3.04 19.62 10.35
CA THR A 28 -4.44 19.96 10.73
C THR A 28 -5.40 19.26 9.76
N GLY A 29 -6.41 18.60 10.29
CA GLY A 29 -7.39 17.89 9.49
C GLY A 29 -8.23 16.92 10.30
N ARG A 30 -8.97 16.07 9.59
CA ARG A 30 -9.80 15.00 10.15
C ARG A 30 -9.19 13.63 9.81
N ILE A 31 -9.25 12.73 10.77
CA ILE A 31 -8.76 11.37 10.60
C ILE A 31 -9.92 10.43 10.88
N LEU A 32 -10.59 10.05 9.81
CA LEU A 32 -11.85 9.32 9.86
C LEU A 32 -11.62 7.81 9.91
N THR A 33 -12.58 7.11 10.51
CA THR A 33 -12.62 5.66 10.48
C THR A 33 -12.63 5.15 9.04
N GLY A 34 -11.71 4.26 8.75
CA GLY A 34 -11.58 3.56 7.48
C GLY A 34 -11.69 2.05 7.68
N ALA A 35 -10.62 1.32 7.39
CA ALA A 35 -10.52 -0.11 7.66
C ALA A 35 -10.41 -0.41 9.16
N ARG A 36 -10.00 0.56 9.98
CA ARG A 36 -9.84 0.48 11.44
C ARG A 36 -10.29 1.79 12.09
N THR A 37 -10.49 1.74 13.41
CA THR A 37 -10.84 2.89 14.26
C THR A 37 -9.62 3.58 14.85
N TYR A 38 -8.43 3.17 14.44
CA TYR A 38 -7.15 3.77 14.82
C TYR A 38 -6.32 4.11 13.59
N ALA A 39 -5.40 5.02 13.76
CA ALA A 39 -4.51 5.51 12.71
C ALA A 39 -3.07 5.62 13.22
N GLY A 40 -2.12 5.68 12.30
CA GLY A 40 -0.73 5.94 12.63
C GLY A 40 -0.06 6.78 11.55
N PHE A 41 0.78 7.70 11.97
CA PHE A 41 1.71 8.40 11.09
C PHE A 41 3.13 8.01 11.49
N ASP A 42 3.96 7.63 10.52
CA ASP A 42 5.37 7.45 10.75
C ASP A 42 6.14 8.59 10.09
N VAL A 43 7.02 9.23 10.84
CA VAL A 43 7.83 10.37 10.39
C VAL A 43 9.28 9.95 10.29
N GLU A 44 9.86 10.16 9.12
CA GLU A 44 11.27 9.90 8.86
C GLU A 44 12.01 11.22 8.63
N VAL A 45 13.21 11.30 9.17
CA VAL A 45 14.16 12.36 8.92
C VAL A 45 15.44 11.74 8.39
N ASP A 46 15.86 12.17 7.21
CA ASP A 46 17.07 11.69 6.53
C ASP A 46 17.15 10.14 6.46
N GLY A 47 15.99 9.51 6.18
CA GLY A 47 15.84 8.06 6.00
C GLY A 47 15.70 7.24 7.29
N ARG A 48 15.57 7.88 8.44
CA ARG A 48 15.33 7.20 9.74
C ARG A 48 13.98 7.59 10.32
N VAL A 49 13.19 6.60 10.72
CA VAL A 49 11.95 6.84 11.47
C VAL A 49 12.32 7.38 12.85
N ILE A 50 11.87 8.60 13.14
CA ILE A 50 12.13 9.31 14.40
C ILE A 50 10.89 9.38 15.30
N GLU A 51 9.70 9.38 14.70
CA GLU A 51 8.43 9.45 15.40
C GLU A 51 7.44 8.46 14.80
N ALA A 52 6.60 7.90 15.65
CA ALA A 52 5.57 6.95 15.30
C ALA A 52 4.29 7.27 16.08
N HIS A 53 3.43 8.09 15.47
CA HIS A 53 2.16 8.48 16.08
C HIS A 53 1.15 7.34 16.01
N ARG A 54 0.42 7.12 17.09
CA ARG A 54 -0.70 6.18 17.17
C ARG A 54 -1.86 6.89 17.85
N ILE A 55 -2.97 7.01 17.15
CA ILE A 55 -4.12 7.82 17.55
C ILE A 55 -5.43 7.12 17.19
N ASP A 56 -6.48 7.42 17.91
CA ASP A 56 -7.83 7.03 17.55
C ASP A 56 -8.38 7.95 16.45
N THR A 57 -9.22 7.38 15.57
CA THR A 57 -9.94 8.16 14.55
C THR A 57 -11.00 9.04 15.18
N SER A 58 -11.26 10.20 14.57
CA SER A 58 -12.27 11.16 15.01
C SER A 58 -12.80 11.95 13.82
N PRO A 59 -14.11 12.27 13.77
CA PRO A 59 -14.68 13.16 12.77
C PRO A 59 -14.36 14.64 13.04
N GLU A 60 -13.81 14.96 14.19
CA GLU A 60 -13.47 16.33 14.55
C GLU A 60 -12.14 16.75 13.94
N THR A 61 -12.06 17.99 13.44
CA THR A 61 -10.79 18.60 13.01
C THR A 61 -9.89 18.78 14.23
N ARG A 62 -8.64 18.34 14.07
CA ARG A 62 -7.61 18.49 15.10
C ARG A 62 -6.26 18.81 14.47
N THR A 63 -5.39 19.40 15.27
CA THR A 63 -3.98 19.61 14.91
C THR A 63 -3.12 18.60 15.64
N LEU A 64 -2.31 17.89 14.88
CA LEU A 64 -1.34 16.90 15.37
C LEU A 64 0.07 17.40 15.11
N ARG A 65 0.89 17.54 16.14
CA ARG A 65 2.32 17.76 16.01
C ARG A 65 2.96 16.48 15.51
N LEU A 66 3.46 16.48 14.27
CA LEU A 66 4.10 15.32 13.67
C LEU A 66 5.56 15.17 14.09
N PHE A 67 6.28 16.28 14.23
CA PHE A 67 7.61 16.28 14.86
C PHE A 67 7.93 17.61 15.53
N ASP A 68 8.83 17.53 16.51
CA ASP A 68 9.45 18.66 17.19
C ASP A 68 10.94 18.36 17.37
N LEU A 69 11.77 19.01 16.58
CA LEU A 69 13.20 18.76 16.46
C LEU A 69 14.00 20.01 16.83
N PRO A 70 15.25 19.88 17.27
CA PRO A 70 16.13 21.05 17.38
C PRO A 70 16.27 21.78 16.04
N ALA A 71 16.38 23.12 16.09
CA ALA A 71 16.76 23.91 14.92
C ALA A 71 18.05 23.36 14.29
N GLY A 72 18.10 23.32 12.97
CA GLY A 72 19.22 22.70 12.27
C GLY A 72 19.22 22.96 10.77
N PRO A 73 20.06 22.27 10.02
CA PRO A 73 20.10 22.37 8.56
C PRO A 73 18.82 21.84 7.92
N THR A 74 18.67 22.10 6.62
CA THR A 74 17.63 21.46 5.80
C THR A 74 17.76 19.93 5.87
N ARG A 75 16.65 19.26 6.11
CA ARG A 75 16.52 17.80 6.26
C ARG A 75 15.45 17.29 5.32
N ARG A 76 15.63 16.07 4.86
CA ARG A 76 14.59 15.36 4.11
C ARG A 76 13.58 14.77 5.08
N ILE A 77 12.32 15.12 4.91
CA ILE A 77 11.20 14.62 5.69
C ILE A 77 10.36 13.69 4.83
N VAL A 78 9.99 12.53 5.39
CA VAL A 78 8.99 11.66 4.83
C VAL A 78 7.95 11.38 5.90
N VAL A 79 6.70 11.74 5.63
CA VAL A 79 5.55 11.39 6.47
C VAL A 79 4.77 10.30 5.75
N THR A 80 4.73 9.11 6.31
CA THR A 80 3.89 8.01 5.80
C THR A 80 2.54 8.07 6.48
N PHE A 81 1.48 8.15 5.68
CA PHE A 81 0.10 8.31 6.12
C PHE A 81 -0.54 7.01 6.59
N PRO A 82 -1.61 7.09 7.40
CA PRO A 82 -2.28 5.93 7.97
C PRO A 82 -2.84 4.99 6.89
N GLN A 83 -2.38 3.76 6.86
CA GLN A 83 -2.85 2.77 5.89
C GLN A 83 -4.30 2.29 6.15
N SER A 84 -4.83 2.45 7.38
CA SER A 84 -6.13 1.90 7.77
C SER A 84 -7.18 2.96 8.12
N ALA A 85 -6.89 4.24 7.84
CA ALA A 85 -7.79 5.36 8.11
C ALA A 85 -7.89 6.29 6.90
N ILE A 86 -8.98 7.03 6.83
CA ILE A 86 -9.19 8.09 5.83
C ILE A 86 -8.65 9.39 6.42
N VAL A 87 -7.85 10.11 5.66
CA VAL A 87 -7.29 11.41 6.08
C VAL A 87 -7.85 12.50 5.19
N GLU A 88 -8.47 13.49 5.82
CA GLU A 88 -8.86 14.74 5.20
C GLU A 88 -7.93 15.83 5.71
N LEU A 89 -7.02 16.26 4.86
CA LEU A 89 -5.97 17.21 5.19
C LEU A 89 -6.43 18.64 4.89
N ASP A 90 -6.46 19.49 5.92
CA ASP A 90 -6.77 20.92 5.77
C ASP A 90 -5.50 21.76 5.60
N ALA A 91 -4.48 21.49 6.43
CA ALA A 91 -3.21 22.23 6.40
C ALA A 91 -2.03 21.43 6.92
N LEU A 92 -0.84 21.79 6.39
CA LEU A 92 0.46 21.46 6.95
C LEU A 92 1.14 22.78 7.35
N THR A 93 1.57 22.88 8.61
CA THR A 93 2.14 24.11 9.15
C THR A 93 3.57 23.87 9.63
N LEU A 94 4.49 24.64 9.09
CA LEU A 94 5.90 24.70 9.52
C LEU A 94 6.11 25.84 10.51
N ALA A 95 7.23 25.84 11.20
CA ALA A 95 7.65 26.95 12.05
C ALA A 95 7.78 28.24 11.23
N SER A 96 7.43 29.37 11.84
CA SER A 96 7.52 30.68 11.18
C SER A 96 8.91 30.96 10.64
N GLY A 97 9.00 31.42 9.40
CA GLY A 97 10.25 31.75 8.71
C GLY A 97 10.99 30.54 8.11
N SER A 98 10.51 29.32 8.36
CA SER A 98 11.10 28.11 7.75
C SER A 98 10.78 28.02 6.26
N LYS A 99 11.62 27.30 5.54
CA LYS A 99 11.49 27.04 4.11
C LYS A 99 11.15 25.56 3.88
N ALA A 100 10.39 25.29 2.83
CA ALA A 100 10.17 23.96 2.32
C ALA A 100 10.35 23.93 0.79
N ALA A 101 10.86 22.82 0.30
CA ALA A 101 10.98 22.54 -1.13
C ALA A 101 10.52 21.10 -1.42
N ALA A 102 9.93 20.88 -2.59
CA ALA A 102 9.64 19.53 -3.04
C ALA A 102 10.95 18.75 -3.20
N SER A 103 11.00 17.55 -2.65
CA SER A 103 12.11 16.64 -2.94
C SER A 103 12.00 16.18 -4.39
N ALA A 104 13.03 16.48 -5.21
CA ALA A 104 13.09 15.97 -6.57
C ALA A 104 13.15 14.44 -6.57
N SER A 105 12.32 13.81 -7.40
CA SER A 105 12.32 12.36 -7.56
C SER A 105 12.33 11.98 -9.04
N ASN A 106 13.40 11.28 -9.45
CA ASN A 106 13.47 10.56 -10.73
C ASN A 106 13.44 9.05 -10.48
N ARG A 107 12.75 8.61 -9.43
CA ARG A 107 12.71 7.21 -9.05
C ARG A 107 11.92 6.40 -10.05
N LYS A 108 12.29 5.14 -10.18
CA LYS A 108 11.45 4.13 -10.80
C LYS A 108 10.14 3.98 -10.02
N ARG A 109 9.10 3.49 -10.68
CA ARG A 109 7.74 3.46 -10.18
C ARG A 109 7.29 2.05 -9.88
N TYR A 110 6.79 1.85 -8.68
CA TYR A 110 6.33 0.58 -8.17
C TYR A 110 4.82 0.62 -7.93
N LEU A 111 4.09 -0.29 -8.58
CA LEU A 111 2.67 -0.53 -8.39
C LEU A 111 2.49 -1.79 -7.53
N ALA A 112 1.91 -1.64 -6.35
CA ALA A 112 1.56 -2.74 -5.47
C ALA A 112 0.05 -3.02 -5.54
N ILE A 113 -0.31 -4.17 -6.10
CA ILE A 113 -1.69 -4.64 -6.24
C ILE A 113 -1.93 -5.76 -5.24
N GLY A 114 -3.08 -5.77 -4.57
CA GLY A 114 -3.41 -6.86 -3.66
C GLY A 114 -4.52 -6.54 -2.67
N ASP A 115 -4.63 -7.39 -1.67
CA ASP A 115 -5.67 -7.35 -0.65
C ASP A 115 -5.24 -6.59 0.61
N SER A 116 -5.74 -7.01 1.79
CA SER A 116 -5.42 -6.42 3.09
C SER A 116 -3.93 -6.46 3.43
N ILE A 117 -3.17 -7.41 2.91
CA ILE A 117 -1.74 -7.56 3.16
C ILE A 117 -0.98 -6.46 2.42
N THR A 118 -1.33 -6.21 1.15
CA THR A 118 -0.78 -5.12 0.33
C THR A 118 -1.22 -3.75 0.86
N HIS A 119 -2.49 -3.61 1.24
CA HIS A 119 -3.01 -2.43 1.93
C HIS A 119 -2.17 -2.09 3.18
N GLY A 120 -1.58 -3.10 3.84
CA GLY A 120 -0.83 -2.94 5.08
C GLY A 120 -1.72 -2.95 6.33
N MET A 121 -2.96 -3.48 6.22
CA MET A 121 -3.86 -3.59 7.38
C MET A 121 -3.18 -4.39 8.48
N ASP A 122 -3.28 -3.87 9.71
CA ASP A 122 -2.68 -4.46 10.92
C ASP A 122 -1.14 -4.55 10.91
N ALA A 123 -0.45 -3.92 9.95
CA ALA A 123 0.98 -3.65 10.08
C ALA A 123 1.25 -2.78 11.32
N ARG A 124 2.41 -2.96 11.95
CA ARG A 124 2.81 -2.24 13.17
C ARG A 124 2.71 -0.72 13.03
N GLY A 125 2.89 -0.20 11.82
CA GLY A 125 2.74 1.18 11.43
C GLY A 125 2.71 1.29 9.91
N PRO A 126 2.38 2.45 9.35
CA PRO A 126 2.27 2.62 7.90
C PRO A 126 3.60 2.34 7.17
N SER A 127 4.72 2.74 7.73
CA SER A 127 6.05 2.45 7.16
C SER A 127 6.46 0.97 7.28
N SER A 128 5.72 0.17 8.07
CA SER A 128 5.97 -1.27 8.25
C SER A 128 5.20 -2.15 7.28
N ALA A 129 4.29 -1.60 6.46
CA ALA A 129 3.63 -2.33 5.38
C ALA A 129 4.67 -2.80 4.36
N TYR A 130 4.58 -4.07 3.89
CA TYR A 130 5.62 -4.65 3.03
C TYR A 130 5.83 -3.86 1.75
N ALA A 131 4.76 -3.33 1.14
CA ALA A 131 4.84 -2.53 -0.08
C ALA A 131 5.64 -1.24 0.13
N VAL A 132 5.46 -0.57 1.28
CA VAL A 132 6.24 0.62 1.65
C VAL A 132 7.70 0.26 1.90
N GLN A 133 7.96 -0.85 2.60
CA GLN A 133 9.33 -1.31 2.83
C GLN A 133 10.05 -1.70 1.54
N LEU A 134 9.36 -2.40 0.63
CA LEU A 134 9.92 -2.78 -0.67
C LEU A 134 10.23 -1.55 -1.52
N ALA A 135 9.32 -0.57 -1.58
CA ALA A 135 9.55 0.70 -2.27
C ALA A 135 10.80 1.43 -1.74
N ARG A 136 10.99 1.45 -0.41
CA ARG A 136 12.17 2.05 0.22
C ARG A 136 13.46 1.29 -0.09
N LEU A 137 13.43 -0.05 0.02
CA LEU A 137 14.59 -0.90 -0.27
C LEU A 137 15.07 -0.76 -1.72
N LEU A 138 14.15 -0.57 -2.66
CA LEU A 138 14.45 -0.43 -4.08
C LEU A 138 14.57 1.03 -4.53
N ASP A 139 14.42 1.99 -3.63
CA ASP A 139 14.36 3.45 -3.92
C ASP A 139 13.37 3.78 -5.03
N MET A 140 12.14 3.28 -4.90
CA MET A 140 11.06 3.45 -5.89
C MET A 140 9.94 4.34 -5.36
N GLU A 141 9.22 5.00 -6.27
CA GLU A 141 7.96 5.69 -5.98
C GLU A 141 6.82 4.67 -5.95
N LEU A 142 6.07 4.62 -4.84
CA LEU A 142 5.02 3.65 -4.61
C LEU A 142 3.64 4.19 -5.00
N LEU A 143 2.89 3.40 -5.76
CA LEU A 143 1.43 3.45 -5.81
C LEU A 143 0.89 2.15 -5.21
N ASN A 144 0.27 2.25 -4.05
CA ASN A 144 -0.35 1.11 -3.37
C ASN A 144 -1.86 1.12 -3.64
N VAL A 145 -2.32 0.17 -4.42
CA VAL A 145 -3.74 -0.06 -4.72
C VAL A 145 -4.30 -1.30 -4.02
N GLY A 146 -3.66 -1.72 -2.94
CA GLY A 146 -4.16 -2.80 -2.08
C GLY A 146 -5.45 -2.41 -1.38
N VAL A 147 -6.46 -3.28 -1.44
CA VAL A 147 -7.77 -3.06 -0.79
C VAL A 147 -8.16 -4.29 0.03
N GLY A 148 -8.36 -4.08 1.33
CA GLY A 148 -8.71 -5.17 2.24
C GLY A 148 -9.93 -5.98 1.81
N GLY A 149 -9.78 -7.30 1.72
CA GLY A 149 -10.83 -8.22 1.32
C GLY A 149 -10.95 -8.46 -0.19
N HIS A 150 -10.17 -7.76 -1.04
CA HIS A 150 -10.19 -7.97 -2.48
C HIS A 150 -9.64 -9.34 -2.89
N ILE A 151 -10.00 -9.74 -4.09
CA ILE A 151 -9.67 -11.00 -4.77
C ILE A 151 -9.07 -10.67 -6.15
N TYR A 152 -8.68 -11.70 -6.89
CA TYR A 152 -8.43 -11.55 -8.33
C TYR A 152 -9.72 -11.13 -9.04
N ASP A 153 -9.80 -9.88 -9.46
CA ASP A 153 -10.96 -9.29 -10.13
C ASP A 153 -10.50 -8.44 -11.31
N LEU A 154 -10.91 -8.81 -12.52
CA LEU A 154 -10.54 -8.10 -13.74
C LEU A 154 -11.13 -6.68 -13.77
N GLU A 155 -12.32 -6.49 -13.19
CA GLU A 155 -12.97 -5.18 -13.18
C GLU A 155 -12.25 -4.16 -12.27
N ALA A 156 -11.44 -4.66 -11.32
CA ALA A 156 -10.62 -3.83 -10.44
C ALA A 156 -9.28 -3.37 -11.06
N LEU A 157 -8.94 -3.82 -12.28
CA LEU A 157 -7.78 -3.34 -13.01
C LEU A 157 -8.07 -1.96 -13.58
N ASP A 158 -7.29 -0.98 -13.13
CA ASP A 158 -7.35 0.39 -13.62
C ASP A 158 -6.29 0.60 -14.71
N ASP A 159 -6.73 0.99 -15.89
CA ASP A 159 -5.86 1.28 -17.04
C ASP A 159 -5.42 2.75 -17.07
N ASP A 160 -6.04 3.64 -16.24
CA ASP A 160 -5.76 5.07 -16.15
C ASP A 160 -4.96 5.42 -14.89
N LEU A 161 -3.80 4.80 -14.73
CA LEU A 161 -2.91 5.10 -13.62
C LEU A 161 -2.17 6.43 -13.83
N PRO A 162 -1.80 7.14 -12.75
CA PRO A 162 -1.07 8.41 -12.83
C PRO A 162 0.35 8.25 -13.41
N PHE A 163 0.83 7.02 -13.58
CA PHE A 163 2.13 6.71 -14.18
C PHE A 163 2.17 5.28 -14.76
N LYS A 164 3.16 5.05 -15.63
CA LYS A 164 3.50 3.69 -16.06
C LYS A 164 4.48 3.08 -15.04
N PRO A 165 4.18 1.89 -14.45
CA PRO A 165 5.08 1.25 -13.50
C PRO A 165 6.30 0.62 -14.19
N ASP A 166 7.42 0.59 -13.48
CA ASP A 166 8.61 -0.22 -13.81
C ASP A 166 8.57 -1.58 -13.13
N LEU A 167 7.90 -1.65 -11.97
CA LEU A 167 7.72 -2.85 -11.16
C LEU A 167 6.25 -2.98 -10.76
N VAL A 168 5.72 -4.19 -10.85
CA VAL A 168 4.40 -4.54 -10.33
C VAL A 168 4.51 -5.76 -9.44
N THR A 169 3.90 -5.72 -8.26
CA THR A 169 3.62 -6.92 -7.46
C THR A 169 2.12 -7.16 -7.36
N ILE A 170 1.71 -8.42 -7.47
CA ILE A 170 0.32 -8.84 -7.32
C ILE A 170 0.27 -9.84 -6.16
N ALA A 171 -0.46 -9.50 -5.10
CA ALA A 171 -0.56 -10.31 -3.89
C ALA A 171 -2.03 -10.55 -3.51
N TYR A 172 -2.69 -11.40 -4.28
CA TYR A 172 -4.04 -11.89 -4.05
C TYR A 172 -4.04 -13.39 -3.74
N GLY A 173 -5.21 -13.95 -3.55
CA GLY A 173 -5.46 -15.39 -3.45
C GLY A 173 -5.91 -15.84 -2.06
N THR A 174 -5.51 -15.15 -0.98
CA THR A 174 -5.94 -15.56 0.38
C THR A 174 -7.44 -15.41 0.59
N ASN A 175 -8.05 -14.38 0.01
CA ASN A 175 -9.50 -14.17 0.07
C ASN A 175 -10.26 -15.06 -0.91
N ASP A 176 -9.70 -15.30 -2.10
CA ASP A 176 -10.22 -16.27 -3.08
C ASP A 176 -10.33 -17.66 -2.45
N TRP A 177 -9.23 -18.12 -1.83
CA TRP A 177 -9.20 -19.38 -1.08
C TRP A 177 -10.23 -19.43 0.04
N SER A 178 -10.35 -18.34 0.81
CA SER A 178 -11.30 -18.26 1.93
C SER A 178 -12.77 -18.30 1.46
N ARG A 179 -13.05 -17.79 0.26
CA ARG A 179 -14.39 -17.79 -0.35
C ARG A 179 -14.73 -19.11 -1.03
N GLY A 180 -13.81 -20.06 -1.11
CA GLY A 180 -14.03 -21.39 -1.68
C GLY A 180 -13.90 -21.44 -3.19
N THR A 181 -13.23 -20.45 -3.83
CA THR A 181 -12.87 -20.50 -5.26
C THR A 181 -12.08 -21.77 -5.53
N SER A 182 -12.44 -22.54 -6.55
CA SER A 182 -11.73 -23.77 -6.91
C SER A 182 -10.36 -23.49 -7.52
N GLN A 183 -9.46 -24.47 -7.50
CA GLN A 183 -8.14 -24.36 -8.11
C GLN A 183 -8.21 -24.11 -9.63
N ALA A 184 -9.19 -24.68 -10.31
CA ALA A 184 -9.40 -24.47 -11.75
C ALA A 184 -9.87 -23.05 -12.06
N GLU A 185 -10.82 -22.54 -11.26
CA GLU A 185 -11.31 -21.16 -11.42
C GLU A 185 -10.22 -20.15 -11.15
N ILE A 186 -9.45 -20.28 -10.05
CA ILE A 186 -8.38 -19.32 -9.78
C ILE A 186 -7.29 -19.35 -10.84
N ALA A 187 -6.93 -20.53 -11.34
CA ALA A 187 -5.94 -20.63 -12.41
C ALA A 187 -6.40 -19.94 -13.70
N ALA A 188 -7.68 -20.06 -14.05
CA ALA A 188 -8.25 -19.37 -15.20
C ALA A 188 -8.30 -17.85 -14.99
N THR A 189 -8.74 -17.40 -13.81
CA THR A 189 -8.82 -15.97 -13.45
C THR A 189 -7.43 -15.30 -13.44
N VAL A 190 -6.42 -15.96 -12.85
CA VAL A 190 -5.03 -15.46 -12.85
C VAL A 190 -4.51 -15.26 -14.27
N LYS A 191 -4.76 -16.21 -15.18
CA LYS A 191 -4.34 -16.07 -16.57
C LYS A 191 -5.01 -14.89 -17.27
N GLN A 192 -6.33 -14.73 -17.12
CA GLN A 192 -7.06 -13.60 -17.69
C GLN A 192 -6.57 -12.26 -17.12
N TYR A 193 -6.36 -12.21 -15.78
CA TYR A 193 -5.88 -11.04 -15.08
C TYR A 193 -4.49 -10.61 -15.57
N LEU A 194 -3.56 -11.56 -15.66
CA LEU A 194 -2.20 -11.29 -16.15
C LEU A 194 -2.18 -10.91 -17.64
N THR A 195 -3.00 -11.53 -18.47
CA THR A 195 -3.14 -11.14 -19.88
C THR A 195 -3.53 -9.68 -19.99
N ARG A 196 -4.62 -9.28 -19.33
CA ARG A 196 -5.08 -7.88 -19.37
C ARG A 196 -4.06 -6.91 -18.81
N LEU A 197 -3.44 -7.24 -17.66
CA LEU A 197 -2.44 -6.38 -17.03
C LEU A 197 -1.22 -6.16 -17.92
N LEU A 198 -0.72 -7.21 -18.58
CA LEU A 198 0.45 -7.15 -19.46
C LEU A 198 0.15 -6.44 -20.80
N GLU A 199 -1.09 -6.49 -21.26
CA GLU A 199 -1.52 -5.78 -22.47
C GLU A 199 -1.77 -4.28 -22.25
N SER A 200 -1.96 -3.85 -20.99
CA SER A 200 -2.30 -2.47 -20.64
C SER A 200 -1.27 -1.82 -19.71
N THR A 201 -1.55 -1.90 -18.43
CA THR A 201 -0.85 -1.15 -17.37
C THR A 201 0.62 -1.55 -17.20
N ALA A 202 0.94 -2.83 -17.33
CA ALA A 202 2.26 -3.39 -17.03
C ALA A 202 3.05 -3.84 -18.28
N ALA A 203 2.72 -3.36 -19.46
CA ALA A 203 3.32 -3.82 -20.75
C ALA A 203 4.86 -3.76 -20.79
N ALA A 204 5.48 -2.87 -20.02
CA ALA A 204 6.95 -2.72 -19.93
C ALA A 204 7.51 -2.95 -18.52
N ALA A 205 6.67 -3.37 -17.56
CA ALA A 205 7.07 -3.55 -16.18
C ALA A 205 7.64 -4.96 -15.91
N SER A 206 8.49 -5.07 -14.89
CA SER A 206 8.78 -6.36 -14.27
C SER A 206 7.61 -6.74 -13.36
N VAL A 207 6.97 -7.89 -13.60
CA VAL A 207 5.78 -8.33 -12.86
C VAL A 207 6.13 -9.53 -11.96
N TYR A 208 5.74 -9.43 -10.70
CA TYR A 208 5.89 -10.50 -9.70
C TYR A 208 4.54 -10.88 -9.13
N VAL A 209 4.21 -12.17 -9.15
CA VAL A 209 3.05 -12.73 -8.48
C VAL A 209 3.47 -13.33 -7.15
N LEU A 210 2.97 -12.77 -6.07
CA LEU A 210 3.20 -13.25 -4.72
C LEU A 210 2.05 -14.18 -4.33
N THR A 211 2.37 -15.44 -4.10
CA THR A 211 1.37 -16.42 -3.64
C THR A 211 0.94 -16.13 -2.20
N PRO A 212 -0.27 -16.59 -1.78
CA PRO A 212 -0.74 -16.40 -0.43
C PRO A 212 0.28 -16.82 0.63
N ILE A 213 0.46 -15.96 1.64
CA ILE A 213 1.33 -16.28 2.78
C ILE A 213 0.70 -17.35 3.65
N TRP A 214 1.54 -18.05 4.44
CA TRP A 214 1.10 -19.07 5.37
C TRP A 214 0.02 -18.56 6.34
N ARG A 215 -0.96 -19.43 6.62
CA ARG A 215 -2.02 -19.21 7.60
C ARG A 215 -2.16 -20.44 8.49
N GLN A 216 -2.47 -20.25 9.77
CA GLN A 216 -2.66 -21.33 10.75
C GLN A 216 -3.71 -22.35 10.27
N ASN A 217 -4.78 -21.90 9.58
CA ASN A 217 -5.83 -22.74 9.06
C ASN A 217 -5.63 -23.13 7.58
N GLY A 218 -4.42 -23.01 7.05
CA GLY A 218 -4.13 -23.28 5.64
C GLY A 218 -4.32 -24.74 5.21
N ASP A 219 -4.30 -25.67 6.17
CA ASP A 219 -4.50 -27.11 5.92
C ASP A 219 -5.96 -27.56 6.07
N GLU A 220 -6.90 -26.63 6.36
CA GLU A 220 -8.32 -26.95 6.41
C GLU A 220 -8.82 -27.47 5.07
N ALA A 221 -9.61 -28.56 5.13
CA ALA A 221 -10.27 -29.10 3.96
C ALA A 221 -11.37 -28.13 3.46
N LYS A 222 -11.18 -27.59 2.26
CA LYS A 222 -12.09 -26.67 1.58
C LYS A 222 -12.35 -27.12 0.15
N PRO A 223 -13.40 -26.63 -0.52
CA PRO A 223 -13.59 -26.85 -1.96
C PRO A 223 -12.39 -26.34 -2.78
N SER A 224 -11.68 -25.30 -2.31
CA SER A 224 -10.46 -24.76 -2.90
C SER A 224 -9.20 -25.64 -2.70
N GLY A 225 -9.31 -26.72 -1.92
CA GLY A 225 -8.15 -27.46 -1.44
C GLY A 225 -7.43 -26.75 -0.28
N THR A 226 -6.27 -27.26 0.10
CA THR A 226 -5.39 -26.58 1.06
C THR A 226 -4.84 -25.28 0.48
N LEU A 227 -4.38 -24.36 1.34
CA LEU A 227 -3.78 -23.09 0.89
C LEU A 227 -2.53 -23.32 0.05
N VAL A 228 -1.78 -24.38 0.33
CA VAL A 228 -0.56 -24.75 -0.44
C VAL A 228 -0.94 -25.20 -1.85
N GLU A 229 -1.95 -26.04 -1.99
CA GLU A 229 -2.45 -26.47 -3.31
C GLU A 229 -3.00 -25.30 -4.10
N PHE A 230 -3.75 -24.43 -3.46
CA PHE A 230 -4.30 -23.22 -4.07
C PHE A 230 -3.20 -22.25 -4.52
N SER A 231 -2.17 -22.03 -3.68
CA SER A 231 -0.98 -21.24 -4.02
C SER A 231 -0.22 -21.83 -5.22
N SER A 232 -0.12 -23.15 -5.28
CA SER A 232 0.51 -23.85 -6.40
C SER A 232 -0.26 -23.67 -7.70
N ALA A 233 -1.59 -23.63 -7.65
CA ALA A 233 -2.43 -23.35 -8.83
C ALA A 233 -2.19 -21.93 -9.36
N ILE A 234 -2.09 -20.94 -8.47
CA ILE A 234 -1.74 -19.55 -8.83
C ILE A 234 -0.34 -19.49 -9.47
N ALA A 235 0.67 -20.07 -8.80
CA ALA A 235 2.05 -20.08 -9.29
C ALA A 235 2.18 -20.75 -10.67
N THR A 236 1.50 -21.89 -10.85
CA THR A 236 1.49 -22.62 -12.13
C THR A 236 0.82 -21.78 -13.23
N ALA A 237 -0.29 -21.11 -12.94
CA ALA A 237 -0.94 -20.24 -13.90
C ALA A 237 -0.04 -19.05 -14.29
N ALA A 238 0.59 -18.40 -13.30
CA ALA A 238 1.48 -17.27 -13.51
C ALA A 238 2.75 -17.66 -14.31
N SER A 239 3.33 -18.84 -14.08
CA SER A 239 4.53 -19.30 -14.76
C SER A 239 4.35 -19.55 -16.27
N THR A 240 3.12 -19.52 -16.78
CA THR A 240 2.86 -19.59 -18.23
C THR A 240 3.21 -18.29 -18.97
N PHE A 241 3.52 -17.20 -18.26
CA PHE A 241 3.90 -15.90 -18.81
C PHE A 241 5.40 -15.66 -18.62
N GLU A 242 6.16 -15.48 -19.69
CA GLU A 242 7.62 -15.24 -19.63
C GLU A 242 7.96 -13.92 -18.91
N ALA A 243 7.09 -12.92 -18.97
CA ALA A 243 7.26 -11.62 -18.33
C ALA A 243 6.98 -11.62 -16.83
N VAL A 244 6.49 -12.74 -16.25
CA VAL A 244 6.10 -12.85 -14.84
C VAL A 244 7.08 -13.72 -14.07
N ARG A 245 7.34 -13.33 -12.83
CA ARG A 245 8.20 -14.05 -11.87
C ARG A 245 7.40 -14.44 -10.64
#